data_9c822bc8f521be21b56adb036339aa7e
#
_entry.id   9c822bc8f521be21b56adb036339aa7e
#
_cell.length_a   1.000
_cell.length_b   1.000
_cell.length_c   1.000
_cell.angle_alpha   90.00
_cell.angle_beta   90.00
_cell.angle_gamma   90.00
#
_symmetry.space_group_name_H-M   'P 1'
#
loop_
_entity.id
_entity.type
_entity.pdbx_description
1 polymer ?
#
loop_
_entity_poly.entity_id
_entity_poly.type
_entity_poly.pdbx_seq_one_letter_code
_entity_poly.pdbx_strand_id
1 'polypeptide(L)'
;YKELTTARSKIKSGYSAGLFIYANSTTIWTKLANVLDTNKRPLFVPDPAAGGLYRVLGMLVKEDDSMKDGEILMSNPGMGYAMNINKEMTMLPEEHVKERKTDYCGYAIADGNAVTTKAHALLKPTAPAGE
;
A
#
# COMPACT_ATOMS: atom_id res chain seq x y z
N TYR A 1 -16.06 10.71 -3.70
CA TYR A 1 -15.22 11.88 -3.97
C TYR A 1 -14.84 12.64 -2.71
N LYS A 2 -15.83 13.16 -1.96
CA LYS A 2 -15.60 13.98 -0.76
C LYS A 2 -14.73 13.30 0.31
N GLU A 3 -14.92 12.03 0.54
CA GLU A 3 -14.12 11.26 1.50
C GLU A 3 -12.65 11.15 1.08
N LEU A 4 -12.38 10.93 -0.21
CA LEU A 4 -11.03 10.87 -0.75
C LEU A 4 -10.31 12.21 -0.63
N THR A 5 -10.98 13.31 -0.92
CA THR A 5 -10.40 14.65 -0.78
C THR A 5 -10.15 15.01 0.68
N THR A 6 -11.02 14.60 1.59
CA THR A 6 -10.83 14.78 3.05
C THR A 6 -9.64 13.98 3.55
N ALA A 7 -9.48 12.73 3.12
CA ALA A 7 -8.31 11.93 3.48
C ALA A 7 -7.01 12.56 2.94
N ARG A 8 -7.05 13.03 1.70
CA ARG A 8 -5.90 13.70 1.06
C ARG A 8 -5.49 14.97 1.82
N SER A 9 -6.44 15.72 2.36
CA SER A 9 -6.16 16.94 3.11
C SER A 9 -5.42 16.71 4.45
N LYS A 10 -5.52 15.51 5.00
CA LYS A 10 -4.81 15.13 6.24
C LYS A 10 -3.30 14.93 6.02
N ILE A 11 -2.88 14.69 4.79
CA ILE A 11 -1.47 14.52 4.46
C ILE A 11 -0.84 15.90 4.27
N LYS A 12 0.24 16.18 4.99
CA LYS A 12 0.92 17.47 4.88
C LYS A 12 1.57 17.65 3.51
N SER A 13 1.65 18.89 3.06
CA SER A 13 2.16 19.27 1.73
C SER A 13 3.58 18.76 1.46
N GLY A 14 4.45 18.70 2.46
CA GLY A 14 5.81 18.15 2.32
C GLY A 14 5.86 16.67 1.93
N TYR A 15 4.78 15.91 2.16
CA TYR A 15 4.67 14.48 1.82
C TYR A 15 3.75 14.23 0.63
N SER A 16 3.28 15.26 -0.03
CA SER A 16 2.29 15.15 -1.11
C SER A 16 2.86 14.65 -2.44
N ALA A 17 4.15 14.79 -2.66
CA ALA A 17 4.83 14.26 -3.84
C ALA A 17 5.06 12.74 -3.67
N GLY A 18 4.72 11.95 -4.68
CA GLY A 18 4.93 10.50 -4.65
C GLY A 18 3.90 9.73 -3.81
N LEU A 19 2.71 10.26 -3.63
CA LEU A 19 1.61 9.55 -2.98
C LEU A 19 1.08 8.41 -3.84
N PHE A 20 0.79 7.30 -3.19
CA PHE A 20 0.13 6.14 -3.77
C PHE A 20 -1.14 5.81 -3.00
N ILE A 21 -2.10 5.22 -3.71
CA ILE A 21 -3.30 4.65 -3.12
C ILE A 21 -3.14 3.13 -3.10
N TYR A 22 -3.30 2.52 -1.92
CA TYR A 22 -3.28 1.08 -1.75
C TYR A 22 -4.68 0.61 -1.36
N ALA A 23 -5.18 -0.36 -2.08
CA ALA A 23 -6.46 -1.00 -1.78
C ALA A 23 -6.48 -2.41 -2.37
N ASN A 24 -7.36 -3.28 -1.87
CA ASN A 24 -7.53 -4.58 -2.48
C ASN A 24 -8.31 -4.50 -3.81
N SER A 25 -8.24 -5.54 -4.62
CA SER A 25 -8.86 -5.60 -5.94
C SER A 25 -10.37 -5.32 -5.89
N THR A 26 -11.07 -5.90 -4.94
CA THR A 26 -12.51 -5.69 -4.76
C THR A 26 -12.84 -4.23 -4.48
N THR A 27 -12.10 -3.57 -3.59
CA THR A 27 -12.30 -2.15 -3.27
C THR A 27 -11.98 -1.24 -4.45
N ILE A 28 -10.93 -1.53 -5.19
CA ILE A 28 -10.56 -0.75 -6.39
C ILE A 28 -11.70 -0.77 -7.40
N TRP A 29 -12.18 -1.94 -7.77
CA TRP A 29 -13.18 -2.07 -8.83
C TRP A 29 -14.61 -1.72 -8.41
N THR A 30 -14.97 -1.88 -7.14
CA THR A 30 -16.31 -1.56 -6.65
C THR A 30 -16.47 -0.12 -6.19
N LYS A 31 -15.43 0.48 -5.62
CA LYS A 31 -15.48 1.82 -5.04
C LYS A 31 -14.67 2.86 -5.83
N LEU A 32 -13.40 2.61 -6.08
CA LEU A 32 -12.53 3.58 -6.75
C LEU A 32 -12.89 3.77 -8.21
N ALA A 33 -13.22 2.71 -8.92
CA ALA A 33 -13.62 2.78 -10.33
C ALA A 33 -14.90 3.60 -10.56
N ASN A 34 -15.78 3.66 -9.55
CA ASN A 34 -17.06 4.37 -9.61
C ASN A 34 -17.01 5.78 -9.02
N VAL A 35 -15.83 6.28 -8.65
CA VAL A 35 -15.69 7.64 -8.12
C VAL A 35 -15.83 8.65 -9.26
N LEU A 36 -16.82 9.52 -9.12
CA LEU A 36 -17.10 10.58 -10.07
C LEU A 36 -16.81 11.94 -9.45
N ASP A 37 -16.40 12.89 -10.27
CA ASP A 37 -16.31 14.29 -9.91
C ASP A 37 -17.71 14.95 -9.77
N THR A 38 -17.78 16.16 -9.25
CA THR A 38 -19.01 16.96 -9.16
C THR A 38 -19.72 17.11 -10.51
N ASN A 39 -18.99 17.06 -11.60
CA ASN A 39 -19.49 17.11 -12.97
C ASN A 39 -19.77 15.71 -13.58
N LYS A 40 -19.83 14.67 -12.74
CA LYS A 40 -20.03 13.27 -13.16
C LYS A 40 -18.94 12.73 -14.09
N ARG A 41 -17.73 13.27 -14.04
CA ARG A 41 -16.59 12.74 -14.79
C ARG A 41 -15.90 11.65 -14.00
N PRO A 42 -15.50 10.54 -14.63
CA PRO A 42 -14.77 9.48 -13.94
C PRO A 42 -13.37 9.99 -13.52
N LEU A 43 -13.00 9.76 -12.28
CA LEU A 43 -11.69 10.12 -11.75
C LEU A 43 -10.68 8.96 -11.82
N PHE A 44 -11.16 7.75 -12.07
CA PHE A 44 -10.35 6.57 -12.23
C PHE A 44 -9.92 6.42 -13.69
N VAL A 45 -8.72 6.86 -14.00
CA VAL A 45 -8.22 6.97 -15.38
C VAL A 45 -6.97 6.13 -15.56
N PRO A 46 -6.86 5.33 -16.66
CA PRO A 46 -5.64 4.62 -16.98
C PRO A 46 -4.51 5.60 -17.30
N ASP A 47 -3.31 5.32 -16.80
CA ASP A 47 -2.11 6.08 -17.09
C ASP A 47 -1.19 5.27 -18.01
N PRO A 48 -1.09 5.63 -19.29
CA PRO A 48 -0.24 4.91 -20.23
C PRO A 48 1.26 5.05 -19.89
N ALA A 49 1.66 6.14 -19.24
CA ALA A 49 3.04 6.36 -18.85
C ALA A 49 3.47 5.45 -17.67
N ALA A 50 2.51 4.98 -16.88
CA ALA A 50 2.75 4.08 -15.76
C ALA A 50 2.48 2.59 -16.08
N GLY A 51 2.53 2.22 -17.36
CA GLY A 51 2.35 0.82 -17.78
C GLY A 51 0.91 0.31 -17.64
N GLY A 52 -0.08 1.17 -17.78
CA GLY A 52 -1.50 0.81 -17.67
C GLY A 52 -2.06 0.80 -16.26
N LEU A 53 -1.30 1.27 -15.28
CA LEU A 53 -1.82 1.50 -13.93
C LEU A 53 -2.83 2.66 -13.93
N TYR A 54 -3.78 2.60 -13.01
CA TYR A 54 -4.80 3.63 -12.91
C TYR A 54 -4.40 4.75 -11.96
N ARG A 55 -4.91 5.95 -12.21
CA ARG A 55 -4.74 7.13 -11.34
C ARG A 55 -6.10 7.62 -10.84
N VAL A 56 -6.10 8.06 -9.59
CA VAL A 56 -7.23 8.76 -8.97
C VAL A 56 -6.68 10.03 -8.31
N LEU A 57 -7.22 11.18 -8.65
CA LEU A 57 -6.76 12.49 -8.14
C LEU A 57 -5.24 12.72 -8.29
N GLY A 58 -4.65 12.23 -9.39
CA GLY A 58 -3.23 12.33 -9.64
C GLY A 58 -2.34 11.33 -8.89
N MET A 59 -2.91 10.48 -8.04
CA MET A 59 -2.19 9.44 -7.30
C MET A 59 -2.31 8.10 -8.01
N LEU A 60 -1.21 7.34 -8.09
CA LEU A 60 -1.22 5.98 -8.62
C LEU A 60 -1.94 5.03 -7.67
N VAL A 61 -2.76 4.17 -8.23
CA VAL A 61 -3.46 3.11 -7.50
C VAL A 61 -2.65 1.83 -7.59
N LYS A 62 -2.34 1.25 -6.45
CA LYS A 62 -1.68 -0.06 -6.34
C LYS A 62 -2.60 -1.05 -5.66
N GLU A 63 -2.61 -2.24 -6.19
CA GLU A 63 -3.36 -3.36 -5.62
C GLU A 63 -2.56 -4.02 -4.49
N ASP A 64 -3.20 -4.21 -3.35
CA ASP A 64 -2.62 -4.86 -2.18
C ASP A 64 -3.68 -5.72 -1.50
N ASP A 65 -3.53 -7.02 -1.62
CA ASP A 65 -4.48 -8.01 -1.09
C ASP A 65 -4.44 -8.13 0.43
N SER A 66 -3.44 -7.53 1.08
CA SER A 66 -3.38 -7.49 2.55
C SER A 66 -4.36 -6.49 3.17
N MET A 67 -4.89 -5.57 2.36
CA MET A 67 -5.89 -4.60 2.78
C MET A 67 -7.27 -5.25 2.91
N LYS A 68 -8.03 -4.82 3.93
CA LYS A 68 -9.41 -5.28 4.11
C LYS A 68 -10.35 -4.61 3.12
N ASP A 69 -11.47 -5.28 2.84
CA ASP A 69 -12.50 -4.74 1.97
C ASP A 69 -13.03 -3.39 2.46
N GLY A 70 -13.02 -2.41 1.57
CA GLY A 70 -13.46 -1.05 1.86
C GLY A 70 -12.39 -0.14 2.49
N GLU A 71 -11.23 -0.66 2.85
CA GLU A 71 -10.12 0.16 3.33
C GLU A 71 -9.29 0.69 2.16
N ILE A 72 -8.92 1.97 2.24
CA ILE A 72 -8.08 2.65 1.27
C ILE A 72 -6.98 3.37 2.02
N LEU A 73 -5.74 3.05 1.73
CA LEU A 73 -4.57 3.69 2.30
C LEU A 73 -3.95 4.65 1.30
N MET A 74 -3.85 5.92 1.67
CA MET A 74 -3.03 6.90 0.96
C MET A 74 -1.70 7.06 1.69
N SER A 75 -0.61 6.80 1.02
CA SER A 75 0.71 6.78 1.65
C SER A 75 1.79 7.28 0.71
N ASN A 76 2.79 7.94 1.30
CA ASN A 76 4.07 8.23 0.64
C ASN A 76 5.15 7.31 1.26
N PRO A 77 5.37 6.11 0.69
CA PRO A 77 6.29 5.14 1.28
C PRO A 77 7.75 5.61 1.25
N GLY A 78 8.12 6.48 0.31
CA GLY A 78 9.49 7.00 0.21
C GLY A 78 9.90 7.91 1.37
N MET A 79 8.94 8.59 2.00
CA MET A 79 9.19 9.51 3.11
C MET A 79 8.56 9.05 4.43
N GLY A 80 7.56 8.20 4.38
CA GLY A 80 6.79 7.80 5.54
C GLY A 80 7.11 6.43 6.11
N TYR A 81 7.90 5.64 5.42
CA TYR A 81 8.24 4.27 5.83
C TYR A 81 9.74 4.03 5.77
N ALA A 82 10.28 3.41 6.78
CA ALA A 82 11.68 2.97 6.82
C ALA A 82 11.75 1.47 7.10
N MET A 83 12.59 0.78 6.34
CA MET A 83 12.89 -0.62 6.52
C MET A 83 14.37 -0.80 6.80
N ASN A 84 14.69 -1.59 7.80
CA ASN A 84 16.05 -1.99 8.13
C ASN A 84 16.23 -3.47 7.88
N ILE A 85 17.22 -3.82 7.08
CA ILE A 85 17.64 -5.20 6.89
C ILE A 85 18.87 -5.41 7.76
N ASN A 86 18.66 -6.01 8.94
CA ASN A 86 19.74 -6.28 9.88
C ASN A 86 20.65 -7.39 9.36
N LYS A 87 20.06 -8.40 8.73
CA LYS A 87 20.79 -9.50 8.12
C LYS A 87 20.15 -9.90 6.80
N GLU A 88 20.92 -9.82 5.74
CA GLU A 88 20.51 -10.34 4.43
C GLU A 88 20.32 -11.85 4.49
N MET A 89 19.56 -12.38 3.54
CA MET A 89 19.34 -13.81 3.45
C MET A 89 20.67 -14.54 3.36
N THR A 90 20.96 -15.37 4.36
CA THR A 90 22.17 -16.16 4.45
C THR A 90 21.81 -17.63 4.47
N MET A 91 22.50 -18.44 3.68
CA MET A 91 22.32 -19.89 3.67
C MET A 91 23.49 -20.55 4.39
N LEU A 92 23.19 -21.29 5.43
CA LEU A 92 24.18 -22.03 6.22
C LEU A 92 24.03 -23.52 5.98
N PRO A 93 25.07 -24.20 5.44
CA PRO A 93 25.07 -25.66 5.34
C PRO A 93 25.44 -26.29 6.68
N GLU A 94 24.77 -27.36 7.05
CA GLU A 94 25.11 -28.22 8.18
C GLU A 94 25.32 -29.66 7.68
N GLU A 95 26.50 -30.19 7.90
CA GLU A 95 26.83 -31.58 7.51
C GLU A 95 26.52 -32.55 8.61
N HIS A 96 25.72 -33.55 8.32
CA HIS A 96 25.42 -34.67 9.18
C HIS A 96 26.17 -35.91 8.71
N VAL A 97 27.38 -36.11 9.20
CA VAL A 97 28.28 -37.19 8.76
C VAL A 97 27.69 -38.58 9.04
N LYS A 98 26.97 -38.75 10.13
CA LYS A 98 26.35 -40.05 10.50
C LYS A 98 25.19 -40.42 9.58
N GLU A 99 24.45 -39.43 9.09
CA GLU A 99 23.28 -39.62 8.23
C GLU A 99 23.60 -39.43 6.73
N ARG A 100 24.84 -39.06 6.43
CA ARG A 100 25.33 -38.80 5.05
C ARG A 100 24.44 -37.79 4.28
N LYS A 101 24.00 -36.74 4.97
CA LYS A 101 23.21 -35.65 4.38
C LYS A 101 23.74 -34.30 4.82
N THR A 102 23.47 -33.28 3.98
CA THR A 102 23.76 -31.90 4.26
C THR A 102 22.45 -31.15 4.34
N ASP A 103 22.18 -30.47 5.46
CA ASP A 103 21.03 -29.59 5.63
C ASP A 103 21.44 -28.15 5.34
N TYR A 104 20.59 -27.45 4.62
CA TYR A 104 20.77 -26.04 4.31
C TYR A 104 19.73 -25.22 5.06
N CYS A 105 20.16 -24.25 5.84
CA CYS A 105 19.28 -23.31 6.54
C CYS A 105 19.47 -21.91 5.98
N GLY A 106 18.39 -21.31 5.50
CA GLY A 106 18.36 -19.94 5.07
C GLY A 106 17.59 -19.06 6.06
N TYR A 107 18.14 -17.92 6.44
CA TYR A 107 17.43 -16.96 7.28
C TYR A 107 17.79 -15.52 6.92
N ALA A 108 16.85 -14.63 7.17
CA ALA A 108 17.01 -13.19 7.01
C ALA A 108 16.34 -12.47 8.17
N ILE A 109 16.89 -11.35 8.57
CA ILE A 109 16.33 -10.48 9.61
C ILE A 109 16.09 -9.11 9.00
N ALA A 110 14.82 -8.74 8.90
CA ALA A 110 14.40 -7.43 8.43
C ALA A 110 13.24 -6.91 9.29
N ASP A 111 13.19 -5.62 9.48
CA ASP A 111 12.10 -4.94 10.18
C ASP A 111 11.78 -3.62 9.49
N GLY A 112 10.55 -3.17 9.59
CA GLY A 112 10.12 -1.92 9.00
C GLY A 112 8.98 -1.30 9.79
N ASN A 113 8.96 0.02 9.81
CA ASN A 113 7.91 0.77 10.50
C ASN A 113 7.67 2.13 9.84
N ALA A 114 6.50 2.72 10.14
CA ALA A 114 6.19 4.07 9.74
C ALA A 114 7.06 5.08 10.51
N VAL A 115 7.71 5.97 9.79
CA VAL A 115 8.55 7.02 10.38
C VAL A 115 7.72 8.19 10.88
N THR A 116 6.63 8.50 10.18
CA THR A 116 5.73 9.59 10.54
C THR A 116 4.29 9.27 10.13
N THR A 117 3.34 9.62 10.98
CA THR A 117 1.91 9.48 10.68
C THR A 117 1.38 10.54 9.70
N LYS A 118 2.14 11.62 9.48
CA LYS A 118 1.75 12.75 8.62
C LYS A 118 1.83 12.44 7.12
N ALA A 119 2.51 11.36 6.75
CA ALA A 119 2.65 10.89 5.37
C ALA A 119 1.59 9.84 4.99
N HIS A 120 0.73 9.45 5.91
CA HIS A 120 -0.25 8.39 5.73
C HIS A 120 -1.65 8.85 6.07
N ALA A 121 -2.64 8.38 5.32
CA ALA A 121 -4.06 8.55 5.62
C ALA A 121 -4.80 7.25 5.29
N LEU A 122 -5.53 6.72 6.26
CA LEU A 122 -6.32 5.51 6.10
C LEU A 122 -7.81 5.85 6.11
N LEU A 123 -8.50 5.47 5.03
CA LEU A 123 -9.94 5.47 4.92
C LEU A 123 -10.46 4.09 5.32
N LYS A 124 -11.34 4.05 6.31
CA LYS A 124 -12.05 2.83 6.71
C LYS A 124 -13.52 2.96 6.32
N PRO A 125 -14.20 1.86 5.98
CA PRO A 125 -15.64 1.87 5.83
C PRO A 125 -16.26 2.26 7.17
N THR A 126 -17.26 3.16 7.14
CA THR A 126 -18.06 3.45 8.32
C THR A 126 -18.82 2.17 8.67
N ALA A 127 -18.61 1.62 9.85
CA ALA A 127 -19.45 0.50 10.32
C ALA A 127 -20.90 0.96 10.27
N PRO A 128 -21.85 0.16 9.76
CA PRO A 128 -23.24 0.48 9.89
C PRO A 128 -23.52 0.64 11.39
N ALA A 129 -24.16 1.74 11.77
CA ALA A 129 -24.59 1.94 13.13
C ALA A 129 -25.38 0.70 13.53
N GLY A 130 -24.86 -0.04 14.50
CA GLY A 130 -25.45 -1.31 14.90
C GLY A 130 -26.92 -1.13 15.29
N GLU A 131 -27.75 -1.98 14.75
CA GLU A 131 -29.04 -2.26 15.31
C GLU A 131 -28.90 -2.91 16.69
#